data_606ef42fa07a0c609b770698a8daef8b
#
_entry.id   606ef42fa07a0c609b770698a8daef8b
#
_cell.length_a   1.000
_cell.length_b   1.000
_cell.length_c   1.000
_cell.angle_alpha   90.00
_cell.angle_beta   90.00
_cell.angle_gamma   90.00
#
_symmetry.space_group_name_H-M   'P 1'
#
loop_
_entity.id
_entity.type
_entity.pdbx_description
1 polymer ?
#
loop_
_entity_poly.entity_id
_entity_poly.type
_entity_poly.pdbx_seq_one_letter_code
_entity_poly.pdbx_strand_id
1 'polypeptide(L)'
;MHMPSKTNNIFLLSVLLTPQAEKKRQLNVSTHPHIYIVFRQQELTVFMMIMISLLLLASLLPHLTFTARVNVGIVNGTEAKPHSRPYMVSLQKYKKHICGGFLISDEFVLTAAHCWKGYPEILTVVVGAHDFRKSEDSYRVEVKSYISHPHYTFCSLQNDIMLLRLHEKVKLNNNVTWISLPKECEDVKMNTLCSVAGWGRLWMKGPSTDRLMEANTTTIKNKVCKCKWGSDFQASQMICAHGDGGSCIGDSGGPLVCGNTAVGVTSFVDIKGCNSPERPNVYTKISAYLPWIHQIIRNIK
;
A
#
# COMPACT_ATOMS: atom_id res chain seq x y z
N MET A 1 -29.86 -29.66 -10.34
CA MET A 1 -30.46 -28.33 -10.60
C MET A 1 -29.42 -27.48 -11.29
N HIS A 2 -29.54 -27.36 -12.61
CA HIS A 2 -28.64 -26.61 -13.48
C HIS A 2 -28.99 -25.11 -13.47
N MET A 3 -28.01 -24.24 -13.27
CA MET A 3 -28.14 -22.83 -13.61
C MET A 3 -27.33 -22.53 -14.87
N PRO A 4 -27.85 -21.75 -15.83
CA PRO A 4 -27.19 -21.48 -17.09
C PRO A 4 -26.26 -20.28 -17.00
N SER A 5 -25.15 -20.41 -17.72
CA SER A 5 -24.14 -19.38 -17.99
C SER A 5 -24.72 -18.28 -18.89
N LYS A 6 -24.52 -17.01 -18.47
CA LYS A 6 -24.78 -15.85 -19.34
C LYS A 6 -23.56 -15.59 -20.23
N THR A 7 -23.70 -15.92 -21.50
CA THR A 7 -22.80 -15.49 -22.56
C THR A 7 -23.20 -14.09 -23.03
N ASN A 8 -22.26 -13.15 -23.00
CA ASN A 8 -22.40 -11.83 -23.60
C ASN A 8 -22.31 -11.92 -25.12
N ASN A 9 -23.42 -11.69 -25.77
CA ASN A 9 -23.50 -11.55 -27.24
C ASN A 9 -23.07 -10.12 -27.63
N ILE A 10 -21.91 -10.02 -28.25
CA ILE A 10 -21.52 -8.83 -29.04
C ILE A 10 -22.23 -8.96 -30.38
N PHE A 11 -23.24 -8.12 -30.63
CA PHE A 11 -23.90 -8.02 -31.94
C PHE A 11 -22.96 -7.27 -32.88
N LEU A 12 -22.31 -8.02 -33.77
CA LEU A 12 -21.72 -7.49 -35.00
C LEU A 12 -22.87 -7.20 -35.97
N LEU A 13 -23.13 -5.92 -36.21
CA LEU A 13 -24.04 -5.49 -37.28
C LEU A 13 -23.37 -5.70 -38.64
N SER A 14 -23.45 -6.92 -39.19
CA SER A 14 -23.13 -7.19 -40.60
C SER A 14 -24.31 -6.73 -41.44
N VAL A 15 -24.17 -5.58 -42.09
CA VAL A 15 -25.10 -5.15 -43.15
C VAL A 15 -24.84 -6.04 -44.36
N LEU A 16 -25.63 -7.11 -44.48
CA LEU A 16 -25.69 -7.93 -45.69
C LEU A 16 -26.40 -7.13 -46.80
N LEU A 17 -25.62 -6.57 -47.71
CA LEU A 17 -26.13 -6.09 -48.99
C LEU A 17 -26.56 -7.32 -49.80
N THR A 18 -27.85 -7.54 -49.94
CA THR A 18 -28.38 -8.62 -50.74
C THR A 18 -28.18 -8.33 -52.25
N PRO A 19 -27.93 -9.36 -53.08
CA PRO A 19 -27.70 -9.19 -54.54
C PRO A 19 -28.85 -8.54 -55.29
N GLN A 20 -30.06 -8.49 -54.72
CA GLN A 20 -31.22 -7.84 -55.34
C GLN A 20 -31.19 -6.30 -55.26
N ALA A 21 -30.48 -5.71 -54.30
CA ALA A 21 -30.36 -4.26 -54.18
C ALA A 21 -29.38 -3.70 -55.25
N GLU A 22 -28.40 -4.50 -55.64
CA GLU A 22 -27.42 -4.15 -56.67
C GLU A 22 -28.02 -4.18 -58.09
N LYS A 23 -28.90 -5.15 -58.37
CA LYS A 23 -29.60 -5.28 -59.65
C LYS A 23 -30.59 -4.14 -59.91
N LYS A 24 -31.25 -3.59 -58.92
CA LYS A 24 -32.12 -2.40 -59.04
C LYS A 24 -31.33 -1.11 -59.26
N ARG A 25 -30.11 -1.00 -58.73
CA ARG A 25 -29.23 0.16 -58.98
C ARG A 25 -28.68 0.19 -60.42
N GLN A 26 -28.40 -0.94 -61.02
CA GLN A 26 -27.89 -0.99 -62.44
C GLN A 26 -28.92 -0.61 -63.46
N LEU A 27 -30.21 -0.79 -63.27
CA LEU A 27 -31.27 -0.51 -64.26
C LEU A 27 -31.61 1.00 -64.38
N ASN A 28 -31.19 1.86 -63.45
CA ASN A 28 -31.49 3.30 -63.49
C ASN A 28 -30.31 4.21 -63.92
N VAL A 29 -29.16 3.60 -64.25
CA VAL A 29 -27.91 4.32 -64.52
C VAL A 29 -27.91 4.92 -65.99
N SER A 30 -28.81 4.46 -66.86
CA SER A 30 -28.76 4.85 -68.29
C SER A 30 -29.43 6.19 -68.57
N THR A 31 -30.18 6.80 -67.68
CA THR A 31 -31.00 7.96 -68.03
C THR A 31 -30.50 9.32 -67.41
N HIS A 32 -29.63 9.31 -66.39
CA HIS A 32 -29.11 10.56 -65.81
C HIS A 32 -27.69 10.42 -65.24
N PRO A 33 -26.67 10.48 -66.13
CA PRO A 33 -25.28 10.30 -65.67
C PRO A 33 -24.81 11.37 -64.66
N HIS A 34 -25.31 12.59 -64.70
CA HIS A 34 -24.98 13.65 -63.80
C HIS A 34 -25.46 13.37 -62.37
N ILE A 35 -26.62 12.76 -62.17
CA ILE A 35 -27.17 12.45 -60.85
C ILE A 35 -26.34 11.33 -60.22
N TYR A 36 -25.88 10.34 -60.97
CA TYR A 36 -25.04 9.26 -60.44
C TYR A 36 -23.66 9.75 -59.98
N ILE A 37 -23.05 10.68 -60.72
CA ILE A 37 -21.77 11.28 -60.36
C ILE A 37 -21.90 12.07 -59.04
N VAL A 38 -22.97 12.85 -58.87
CA VAL A 38 -23.24 13.64 -57.69
C VAL A 38 -23.46 12.73 -56.45
N PHE A 39 -24.23 11.65 -56.60
CA PHE A 39 -24.45 10.69 -55.52
C PHE A 39 -23.16 9.98 -55.12
N ARG A 40 -22.33 9.57 -56.07
CA ARG A 40 -21.05 8.92 -55.79
C ARG A 40 -20.05 9.87 -55.11
N GLN A 41 -20.08 11.14 -55.48
CA GLN A 41 -19.25 12.16 -54.87
C GLN A 41 -19.69 12.46 -53.45
N GLN A 42 -20.98 12.42 -53.17
CA GLN A 42 -21.54 12.60 -51.83
C GLN A 42 -21.24 11.42 -50.90
N GLU A 43 -21.31 10.17 -51.41
CA GLU A 43 -20.90 9.00 -50.64
C GLU A 43 -19.39 9.02 -50.33
N LEU A 44 -18.54 9.46 -51.26
CA LEU A 44 -17.10 9.59 -51.07
C LEU A 44 -16.75 10.64 -50.01
N THR A 45 -17.46 11.78 -50.03
CA THR A 45 -17.26 12.83 -49.01
C THR A 45 -17.70 12.39 -47.62
N VAL A 46 -18.83 11.70 -47.50
CA VAL A 46 -19.29 11.13 -46.22
C VAL A 46 -18.29 10.10 -45.69
N PHE A 47 -17.80 9.21 -46.57
CA PHE A 47 -16.78 8.22 -46.17
C PHE A 47 -15.48 8.88 -45.71
N MET A 48 -15.00 9.90 -46.44
CA MET A 48 -13.83 10.69 -46.04
C MET A 48 -14.02 11.37 -44.69
N MET A 49 -15.19 11.96 -44.43
CA MET A 49 -15.51 12.59 -43.14
C MET A 49 -15.51 11.59 -41.99
N ILE A 50 -16.07 10.40 -42.21
CA ILE A 50 -16.04 9.30 -41.22
C ILE A 50 -14.60 8.86 -40.94
N MET A 51 -13.79 8.67 -41.98
CA MET A 51 -12.37 8.28 -41.84
C MET A 51 -11.56 9.35 -41.10
N ILE A 52 -11.77 10.64 -41.40
CA ILE A 52 -11.12 11.76 -40.69
C ILE A 52 -11.55 11.77 -39.23
N SER A 53 -12.84 11.59 -38.93
CA SER A 53 -13.35 11.53 -37.57
C SER A 53 -12.76 10.36 -36.77
N LEU A 54 -12.63 9.19 -37.39
CA LEU A 54 -12.01 8.02 -36.75
C LEU A 54 -10.51 8.22 -36.51
N LEU A 55 -9.80 8.86 -37.46
CA LEU A 55 -8.39 9.22 -37.27
C LEU A 55 -8.18 10.26 -36.15
N LEU A 56 -9.08 11.25 -36.08
CA LEU A 56 -9.06 12.23 -34.98
C LEU A 56 -9.36 11.58 -33.61
N LEU A 57 -10.34 10.65 -33.60
CA LEU A 57 -10.61 9.87 -32.37
C LEU A 57 -9.41 8.99 -32.00
N ALA A 58 -8.78 8.33 -32.97
CA ALA A 58 -7.59 7.52 -32.74
C ALA A 58 -6.38 8.34 -32.27
N SER A 59 -6.24 9.59 -32.76
CA SER A 59 -5.19 10.50 -32.28
C SER A 59 -5.41 11.02 -30.85
N LEU A 60 -6.65 11.03 -30.35
CA LEU A 60 -7.00 11.39 -28.99
C LEU A 60 -6.80 10.23 -28.01
N LEU A 61 -6.80 8.98 -28.46
CA LEU A 61 -6.59 7.78 -27.62
C LEU A 61 -5.26 7.81 -26.84
N PRO A 62 -4.11 8.25 -27.40
CA PRO A 62 -2.87 8.34 -26.64
C PRO A 62 -2.91 9.41 -25.53
N HIS A 63 -3.77 10.43 -25.64
CA HIS A 63 -3.93 11.46 -24.61
C HIS A 63 -4.93 11.05 -23.52
N LEU A 64 -5.68 9.97 -23.75
CA LEU A 64 -6.54 9.32 -22.75
C LEU A 64 -5.85 8.13 -22.07
N THR A 65 -4.53 7.98 -22.20
CA THR A 65 -3.78 7.16 -21.25
C THR A 65 -3.92 7.82 -19.90
N PHE A 66 -4.98 7.49 -19.20
CA PHE A 66 -4.96 7.48 -17.74
C PHE A 66 -3.71 6.67 -17.41
N THR A 67 -2.65 7.35 -16.99
CA THR A 67 -1.67 6.73 -16.13
C THR A 67 -2.46 6.34 -14.89
N ALA A 68 -3.09 5.18 -14.92
CA ALA A 68 -3.45 4.49 -13.70
C ALA A 68 -2.10 4.39 -12.96
N ARG A 69 -1.88 5.31 -12.02
CA ARG A 69 -0.84 5.13 -11.03
C ARG A 69 -1.19 3.81 -10.39
N VAL A 70 -0.49 2.77 -10.81
CA VAL A 70 -0.54 1.49 -10.12
C VAL A 70 0.07 1.82 -8.75
N ASN A 71 -0.80 2.11 -7.79
CA ASN A 71 -0.42 2.33 -6.41
C ASN A 71 0.09 0.99 -5.88
N VAL A 72 1.40 0.87 -5.77
CA VAL A 72 2.11 -0.36 -5.47
C VAL A 72 2.74 -0.24 -4.08
N GLY A 73 2.26 -0.97 -3.08
CA GLY A 73 2.68 -0.98 -1.67
C GLY A 73 1.79 -0.12 -0.77
N ILE A 74 1.75 -0.36 0.53
CA ILE A 74 0.79 0.30 1.44
C ILE A 74 -0.55 0.56 0.72
N VAL A 75 -1.67 0.06 1.19
CA VAL A 75 -2.96 0.18 0.47
C VAL A 75 -3.22 1.63 0.07
N ASN A 76 -3.45 1.88 -1.22
CA ASN A 76 -3.64 3.21 -1.80
C ASN A 76 -2.50 4.21 -1.49
N GLY A 77 -1.31 3.70 -1.18
CA GLY A 77 -0.13 4.51 -0.94
C GLY A 77 0.51 5.04 -2.23
N THR A 78 1.47 5.93 -2.05
CA THR A 78 2.37 6.41 -3.09
C THR A 78 3.79 6.04 -2.74
N GLU A 79 4.69 6.00 -3.72
CA GLU A 79 6.11 5.82 -3.44
C GLU A 79 6.61 6.96 -2.57
N ALA A 80 7.22 6.64 -1.43
CA ALA A 80 7.85 7.63 -0.58
C ALA A 80 9.00 8.31 -1.34
N LYS A 81 9.22 9.59 -1.08
CA LYS A 81 10.42 10.24 -1.62
C LYS A 81 11.66 9.48 -1.11
N PRO A 82 12.63 9.13 -1.96
CA PRO A 82 13.82 8.41 -1.52
C PRO A 82 14.45 9.06 -0.30
N HIS A 83 14.73 8.24 0.72
CA HIS A 83 15.33 8.63 2.01
C HIS A 83 14.57 9.69 2.83
N SER A 84 13.29 9.98 2.50
CA SER A 84 12.45 10.88 3.32
C SER A 84 12.06 10.30 4.68
N ARG A 85 12.28 8.99 4.87
CA ARG A 85 11.99 8.28 6.12
C ARG A 85 13.21 7.48 6.59
N PRO A 86 14.29 8.18 6.99
CA PRO A 86 15.60 7.58 7.25
C PRO A 86 15.63 6.66 8.49
N TYR A 87 14.55 6.66 9.27
CA TYR A 87 14.36 5.78 10.42
C TYR A 87 13.79 4.40 10.05
N MET A 88 13.23 4.25 8.84
CA MET A 88 12.62 2.98 8.44
C MET A 88 13.65 1.89 8.28
N VAL A 89 13.31 0.71 8.81
CA VAL A 89 14.13 -0.48 8.64
C VAL A 89 13.27 -1.65 8.11
N SER A 90 13.92 -2.54 7.37
CA SER A 90 13.33 -3.78 6.90
C SER A 90 13.86 -4.94 7.73
N LEU A 91 12.98 -5.65 8.41
CA LEU A 91 13.30 -6.93 9.03
C LEU A 91 13.23 -8.02 7.98
N GLN A 92 14.31 -8.75 7.83
CA GLN A 92 14.43 -9.76 6.79
C GLN A 92 14.81 -11.13 7.35
N LYS A 93 14.18 -12.15 6.78
CA LYS A 93 14.52 -13.56 6.97
C LYS A 93 14.99 -14.14 5.64
N TYR A 94 16.17 -14.75 5.61
CA TYR A 94 16.76 -15.27 4.37
C TYR A 94 16.80 -14.24 3.24
N LYS A 95 17.16 -12.99 3.56
CA LYS A 95 17.19 -11.83 2.65
C LYS A 95 15.82 -11.41 2.08
N LYS A 96 14.72 -11.94 2.59
CA LYS A 96 13.35 -11.55 2.21
C LYS A 96 12.74 -10.69 3.29
N HIS A 97 12.13 -9.58 2.90
CA HIS A 97 11.37 -8.71 3.78
C HIS A 97 10.17 -9.47 4.38
N ILE A 98 10.00 -9.36 5.70
CA ILE A 98 8.89 -9.97 6.43
C ILE A 98 8.10 -8.97 7.25
N CYS A 99 8.78 -7.95 7.79
CA CYS A 99 8.21 -6.91 8.64
C CYS A 99 8.98 -5.60 8.47
N GLY A 100 8.33 -4.51 8.81
CA GLY A 100 8.97 -3.23 9.07
C GLY A 100 9.48 -3.10 10.49
N GLY A 101 10.15 -2.00 10.75
CA GLY A 101 10.58 -1.52 12.03
C GLY A 101 11.11 -0.10 11.86
N PHE A 102 11.59 0.50 12.94
CA PHE A 102 12.19 1.82 12.87
C PHE A 102 13.23 2.03 13.96
N LEU A 103 14.26 2.79 13.62
CA LEU A 103 15.32 3.17 14.55
C LEU A 103 14.77 4.14 15.59
N ILE A 104 15.07 3.88 16.85
CA ILE A 104 14.82 4.77 18.00
C ILE A 104 16.12 5.27 18.64
N SER A 105 17.24 4.66 18.24
CA SER A 105 18.61 5.10 18.51
C SER A 105 19.56 4.49 17.48
N ASP A 106 20.86 4.72 17.63
CA ASP A 106 21.90 4.10 16.81
C ASP A 106 22.06 2.57 17.05
N GLU A 107 21.49 2.04 18.13
CA GLU A 107 21.64 0.63 18.53
C GLU A 107 20.30 -0.12 18.66
N PHE A 108 19.16 0.59 18.71
CA PHE A 108 17.86 -0.01 18.95
C PHE A 108 16.84 0.23 17.84
N VAL A 109 16.18 -0.85 17.43
CA VAL A 109 15.01 -0.85 16.54
C VAL A 109 13.77 -1.20 17.35
N LEU A 110 12.68 -0.46 17.14
CA LEU A 110 11.36 -0.79 17.65
C LEU A 110 10.55 -1.46 16.53
N THR A 111 9.84 -2.54 16.86
CA THR A 111 9.03 -3.33 15.94
C THR A 111 7.92 -4.08 16.68
N ALA A 112 7.10 -4.86 15.98
CA ALA A 112 6.07 -5.71 16.57
C ALA A 112 6.66 -7.06 17.05
N ALA A 113 6.17 -7.55 18.19
CA ALA A 113 6.64 -8.82 18.74
C ALA A 113 6.27 -10.02 17.86
N HIS A 114 5.13 -9.98 17.15
CA HIS A 114 4.70 -11.06 16.25
C HIS A 114 5.61 -11.22 15.02
N CYS A 115 6.50 -10.27 14.75
CA CYS A 115 7.48 -10.35 13.67
C CYS A 115 8.58 -11.38 13.91
N TRP A 116 8.72 -11.86 15.13
CA TRP A 116 9.69 -12.91 15.48
C TRP A 116 9.01 -14.09 16.18
N LYS A 117 9.30 -15.28 15.70
CA LYS A 117 8.67 -16.53 16.19
C LYS A 117 9.48 -17.25 17.28
N GLY A 118 10.58 -16.66 17.72
CA GLY A 118 11.49 -17.30 18.66
C GLY A 118 12.63 -18.06 17.98
N TYR A 119 13.64 -18.44 18.78
CA TYR A 119 14.75 -19.24 18.28
C TYR A 119 14.28 -20.61 17.74
N PRO A 120 14.93 -21.15 16.69
CA PRO A 120 16.21 -20.71 16.10
C PRO A 120 16.06 -19.67 14.97
N GLU A 121 14.95 -18.92 14.90
CA GLU A 121 14.75 -17.91 13.85
C GLU A 121 15.66 -16.70 14.07
N ILE A 122 16.52 -16.42 13.07
CA ILE A 122 17.41 -15.26 13.06
C ILE A 122 16.91 -14.28 12.00
N LEU A 123 16.76 -13.02 12.41
CA LEU A 123 16.40 -11.92 11.53
C LEU A 123 17.61 -11.01 11.32
N THR A 124 17.65 -10.36 10.17
CA THR A 124 18.57 -9.25 9.88
C THR A 124 17.81 -7.96 9.67
N VAL A 125 18.39 -6.86 10.10
CA VAL A 125 17.87 -5.50 9.93
C VAL A 125 18.57 -4.87 8.73
N VAL A 126 17.80 -4.31 7.80
CA VAL A 126 18.34 -3.51 6.69
C VAL A 126 17.98 -2.05 6.93
N VAL A 127 18.97 -1.19 7.00
CA VAL A 127 18.85 0.26 7.20
C VAL A 127 19.17 1.02 5.93
N GLY A 128 18.63 2.23 5.77
CA GLY A 128 18.87 3.09 4.61
C GLY A 128 18.17 2.64 3.31
N ALA A 129 17.42 1.54 3.33
CA ALA A 129 16.77 1.02 2.13
C ALA A 129 15.61 1.91 1.67
N HIS A 130 15.56 2.14 0.35
CA HIS A 130 14.38 2.67 -0.34
C HIS A 130 13.85 1.65 -1.35
N ASP A 131 14.71 1.16 -2.24
CA ASP A 131 14.39 0.16 -3.25
C ASP A 131 15.32 -1.05 -3.06
N PHE A 132 14.77 -2.23 -2.71
CA PHE A 132 15.55 -3.45 -2.46
C PHE A 132 16.32 -3.98 -3.68
N ARG A 133 16.00 -3.50 -4.89
CA ARG A 133 16.75 -3.82 -6.10
C ARG A 133 18.03 -3.01 -6.22
N LYS A 134 18.17 -1.94 -5.43
CA LYS A 134 19.33 -1.07 -5.36
C LYS A 134 20.00 -1.24 -4.00
N SER A 135 21.27 -1.64 -3.99
CA SER A 135 22.00 -1.91 -2.74
C SER A 135 22.92 -0.76 -2.29
N GLU A 136 23.04 0.31 -3.08
CA GLU A 136 24.09 1.31 -2.92
C GLU A 136 24.00 2.13 -1.63
N ASP A 137 22.76 2.34 -1.11
CA ASP A 137 22.51 3.18 0.06
C ASP A 137 22.05 2.40 1.31
N SER A 138 22.04 1.08 1.24
CA SER A 138 21.53 0.23 2.32
C SER A 138 22.55 -0.80 2.77
N TYR A 139 22.55 -1.10 4.07
CA TYR A 139 23.39 -2.18 4.60
C TYR A 139 22.63 -3.01 5.65
N ARG A 140 23.15 -4.21 5.91
CA ARG A 140 22.57 -5.18 6.81
C ARG A 140 23.29 -5.17 8.14
N VAL A 141 22.51 -5.21 9.22
CA VAL A 141 22.99 -5.33 10.59
C VAL A 141 22.36 -6.56 11.22
N GLU A 142 23.16 -7.36 11.93
CA GLU A 142 22.67 -8.50 12.68
C GLU A 142 21.98 -8.05 13.97
N VAL A 143 21.00 -8.84 14.42
CA VAL A 143 20.32 -8.63 15.68
C VAL A 143 21.03 -9.38 16.79
N LYS A 144 21.53 -8.64 17.79
CA LYS A 144 22.18 -9.17 18.98
C LYS A 144 21.19 -9.77 19.99
N SER A 145 20.05 -9.09 20.16
CA SER A 145 19.03 -9.50 21.13
C SER A 145 17.63 -9.15 20.65
N TYR A 146 16.70 -10.07 20.86
CA TYR A 146 15.26 -9.91 20.63
C TYR A 146 14.57 -9.76 21.98
N ILE A 147 14.00 -8.62 22.27
CA ILE A 147 13.41 -8.28 23.56
C ILE A 147 11.93 -7.98 23.36
N SER A 148 11.11 -9.03 23.32
CA SER A 148 9.64 -8.89 23.28
C SER A 148 9.13 -8.43 24.64
N HIS A 149 8.03 -7.67 24.63
CA HIS A 149 7.38 -7.31 25.88
C HIS A 149 7.00 -8.58 26.68
N PRO A 150 7.27 -8.67 27.99
CA PRO A 150 7.09 -9.91 28.76
C PRO A 150 5.65 -10.42 28.79
N HIS A 151 4.67 -9.53 28.61
CA HIS A 151 3.24 -9.88 28.56
C HIS A 151 2.70 -9.94 27.12
N TYR A 152 3.58 -10.08 26.12
CA TYR A 152 3.13 -10.29 24.74
C TYR A 152 2.33 -11.60 24.62
N THR A 153 1.16 -11.54 23.99
CA THR A 153 0.31 -12.70 23.77
C THR A 153 0.03 -12.88 22.30
N PHE A 154 0.55 -13.93 21.72
CA PHE A 154 0.45 -14.21 20.27
C PHE A 154 -1.01 -14.33 19.80
N CYS A 155 -1.88 -15.00 20.54
CA CYS A 155 -3.27 -15.23 20.11
C CYS A 155 -4.13 -13.96 20.08
N SER A 156 -3.87 -13.00 20.96
CA SER A 156 -4.66 -11.76 21.08
C SER A 156 -3.92 -10.52 20.61
N LEU A 157 -2.63 -10.66 20.23
CA LEU A 157 -1.73 -9.57 19.87
C LEU A 157 -1.70 -8.43 20.90
N GLN A 158 -1.97 -8.74 22.18
CA GLN A 158 -1.79 -7.80 23.28
C GLN A 158 -0.30 -7.64 23.56
N ASN A 159 0.10 -6.40 23.89
CA ASN A 159 1.50 -6.03 24.13
C ASN A 159 2.42 -6.40 22.94
N ASP A 160 1.91 -6.24 21.73
CA ASP A 160 2.62 -6.56 20.48
C ASP A 160 3.69 -5.52 20.16
N ILE A 161 4.78 -5.57 20.93
CA ILE A 161 5.92 -4.66 20.81
C ILE A 161 7.20 -5.38 21.20
N MET A 162 8.27 -5.10 20.48
CA MET A 162 9.58 -5.72 20.63
C MET A 162 10.70 -4.70 20.36
N LEU A 163 11.73 -4.73 21.18
CA LEU A 163 13.00 -4.06 20.91
C LEU A 163 13.99 -5.06 20.32
N LEU A 164 14.65 -4.66 19.25
CA LEU A 164 15.81 -5.35 18.72
C LEU A 164 17.05 -4.54 19.08
N ARG A 165 17.98 -5.16 19.81
CA ARG A 165 19.31 -4.60 19.96
C ARG A 165 20.17 -5.06 18.80
N LEU A 166 20.78 -4.12 18.09
CA LEU A 166 21.69 -4.40 16.99
C LEU A 166 23.06 -4.88 17.51
N HIS A 167 23.72 -5.72 16.72
CA HIS A 167 25.05 -6.22 17.07
C HIS A 167 26.09 -5.08 17.06
N GLU A 168 25.94 -4.16 16.13
CA GLU A 168 26.77 -2.96 16.02
C GLU A 168 25.90 -1.71 15.85
N LYS A 169 26.44 -0.57 16.25
CA LYS A 169 25.77 0.72 16.07
C LYS A 169 25.69 1.08 14.59
N VAL A 170 24.52 1.55 14.17
CA VAL A 170 24.34 2.03 12.80
C VAL A 170 25.10 3.35 12.58
N LYS A 171 25.68 3.49 11.40
CA LYS A 171 26.32 4.75 10.99
C LYS A 171 25.24 5.74 10.59
N LEU A 172 25.09 6.79 11.37
CA LEU A 172 24.12 7.84 11.13
C LEU A 172 24.55 8.74 9.98
N ASN A 173 23.61 9.05 9.11
CA ASN A 173 23.78 9.97 7.99
C ASN A 173 22.40 10.48 7.53
N ASN A 174 22.32 11.17 6.39
CA ASN A 174 21.05 11.68 5.87
C ASN A 174 20.03 10.57 5.52
N ASN A 175 20.49 9.35 5.23
CA ASN A 175 19.67 8.21 4.83
C ASN A 175 19.38 7.25 6.00
N VAL A 176 20.07 7.41 7.14
CA VAL A 176 19.95 6.55 8.33
C VAL A 176 19.96 7.42 9.57
N THR A 177 18.82 7.59 10.24
CA THR A 177 18.70 8.27 11.53
C THR A 177 17.51 7.71 12.30
N TRP A 178 17.38 8.05 13.58
CA TRP A 178 16.23 7.61 14.38
C TRP A 178 15.08 8.61 14.34
N ILE A 179 13.90 8.17 14.79
CA ILE A 179 12.70 8.99 14.96
C ILE A 179 12.43 9.22 16.45
N SER A 180 11.84 10.36 16.77
CA SER A 180 11.39 10.67 18.11
C SER A 180 10.24 9.78 18.56
N LEU A 181 10.22 9.42 19.84
CA LEU A 181 9.09 8.79 20.52
C LEU A 181 8.24 9.84 21.24
N PRO A 182 6.97 9.54 21.62
CA PRO A 182 6.13 10.44 22.40
C PRO A 182 6.76 10.74 23.74
N LYS A 183 6.31 11.80 24.38
CA LYS A 183 6.61 12.02 25.81
C LYS A 183 5.76 11.11 26.69
N GLU A 184 6.21 10.85 27.91
CA GLU A 184 5.44 10.10 28.89
C GLU A 184 4.08 10.78 29.12
N CYS A 185 3.03 9.97 29.21
CA CYS A 185 1.63 10.41 29.35
C CYS A 185 1.07 11.23 28.17
N GLU A 186 1.79 11.36 27.07
CA GLU A 186 1.28 12.03 25.88
C GLU A 186 0.42 11.06 25.07
N ASP A 187 -0.89 11.29 25.05
CA ASP A 187 -1.82 10.50 24.27
C ASP A 187 -2.11 11.18 22.94
N VAL A 188 -2.20 10.38 21.86
CA VAL A 188 -2.52 10.90 20.54
C VAL A 188 -3.98 11.31 20.50
N LYS A 189 -4.23 12.57 20.12
CA LYS A 189 -5.60 13.06 19.93
C LYS A 189 -6.28 12.30 18.81
N MET A 190 -7.59 12.10 18.94
CA MET A 190 -8.42 11.60 17.83
C MET A 190 -8.44 12.61 16.67
N ASN A 191 -8.69 12.12 15.47
CA ASN A 191 -8.69 12.89 14.22
C ASN A 191 -7.32 13.56 13.95
N THR A 192 -6.23 13.00 14.47
CA THR A 192 -4.87 13.44 14.15
C THR A 192 -4.46 12.82 12.83
N LEU A 193 -4.00 13.65 11.89
CA LEU A 193 -3.40 13.21 10.64
C LEU A 193 -2.03 12.58 10.94
N CYS A 194 -1.85 11.36 10.50
CA CYS A 194 -0.64 10.58 10.65
C CYS A 194 -0.28 9.96 9.30
N SER A 195 0.85 9.30 9.23
CA SER A 195 1.26 8.55 8.06
C SER A 195 1.85 7.20 8.45
N VAL A 196 1.77 6.26 7.51
CA VAL A 196 2.39 4.94 7.59
C VAL A 196 3.30 4.75 6.39
N ALA A 197 4.34 3.95 6.56
CA ALA A 197 5.24 3.58 5.46
C ALA A 197 5.70 2.13 5.59
N GLY A 198 6.01 1.49 4.46
CA GLY A 198 6.49 0.12 4.45
C GLY A 198 6.63 -0.48 3.06
N TRP A 199 7.10 -1.72 3.04
CA TRP A 199 7.29 -2.54 1.84
C TRP A 199 6.29 -3.71 1.77
N GLY A 200 5.21 -3.63 2.55
CA GLY A 200 4.18 -4.64 2.63
C GLY A 200 3.34 -4.78 1.37
N ARG A 201 2.24 -5.52 1.49
CA ARG A 201 1.34 -5.79 0.36
C ARG A 201 0.44 -4.59 0.06
N LEU A 202 0.04 -4.50 -1.19
CA LEU A 202 -0.90 -3.52 -1.73
C LEU A 202 -2.33 -3.74 -1.30
N TRP A 203 -2.68 -5.00 -1.14
CA TRP A 203 -3.97 -5.51 -0.69
C TRP A 203 -3.77 -6.91 -0.11
N MET A 204 -4.75 -7.44 0.57
CA MET A 204 -4.67 -8.69 1.35
C MET A 204 -4.01 -9.88 0.61
N LYS A 205 -4.28 -10.04 -0.69
CA LYS A 205 -3.72 -11.11 -1.52
C LYS A 205 -2.75 -10.58 -2.59
N GLY A 206 -2.36 -9.32 -2.49
CA GLY A 206 -1.49 -8.66 -3.45
C GLY A 206 -0.01 -8.96 -3.26
N PRO A 207 0.82 -8.52 -4.21
CA PRO A 207 2.27 -8.57 -4.07
C PRO A 207 2.76 -7.59 -3.02
N SER A 208 3.93 -7.84 -2.45
CA SER A 208 4.74 -6.88 -1.73
C SER A 208 5.47 -5.96 -2.72
N THR A 209 5.99 -4.85 -2.25
CA THR A 209 6.77 -3.92 -3.07
C THR A 209 8.25 -3.98 -2.72
N ASP A 210 9.10 -3.73 -3.72
CA ASP A 210 10.53 -3.52 -3.49
C ASP A 210 10.86 -2.09 -3.06
N ARG A 211 9.94 -1.13 -3.30
CA ARG A 211 10.11 0.29 -2.98
C ARG A 211 9.35 0.65 -1.72
N LEU A 212 9.93 1.55 -0.93
CA LEU A 212 9.24 2.10 0.24
C LEU A 212 8.04 2.93 -0.21
N MET A 213 6.86 2.54 0.28
CA MET A 213 5.60 3.22 0.04
C MET A 213 5.14 3.94 1.30
N GLU A 214 4.26 4.94 1.12
CA GLU A 214 3.67 5.68 2.24
C GLU A 214 2.23 6.08 1.96
N ALA A 215 1.43 6.23 3.00
CA ALA A 215 0.08 6.77 2.93
C ALA A 215 -0.27 7.58 4.18
N ASN A 216 -1.18 8.52 3.99
CA ASN A 216 -1.80 9.23 5.10
C ASN A 216 -2.95 8.40 5.68
N THR A 217 -3.10 8.50 6.99
CA THR A 217 -4.17 7.88 7.76
C THR A 217 -4.55 8.80 8.91
N THR A 218 -5.72 8.61 9.51
CA THR A 218 -6.21 9.48 10.59
C THR A 218 -6.59 8.64 11.80
N THR A 219 -6.15 9.05 12.97
CA THR A 219 -6.53 8.38 14.21
C THR A 219 -8.03 8.52 14.48
N ILE A 220 -8.66 7.46 14.94
CA ILE A 220 -10.10 7.44 15.22
C ILE A 220 -10.39 7.24 16.71
N LYS A 221 -11.63 7.56 17.10
CA LYS A 221 -12.07 7.46 18.51
C LYS A 221 -11.97 6.02 19.01
N ASN A 222 -11.39 5.83 20.21
CA ASN A 222 -11.28 4.53 20.86
C ASN A 222 -12.62 3.80 20.98
N LYS A 223 -13.72 4.54 21.25
CA LYS A 223 -15.08 3.97 21.32
C LYS A 223 -15.49 3.34 19.99
N VAL A 224 -15.17 3.98 18.86
CA VAL A 224 -15.48 3.46 17.51
C VAL A 224 -14.68 2.18 17.25
N CYS A 225 -13.38 2.20 17.57
CA CYS A 225 -12.53 1.02 17.47
C CYS A 225 -13.02 -0.15 18.32
N LYS A 226 -13.37 0.12 19.58
CA LYS A 226 -13.92 -0.89 20.48
C LYS A 226 -15.20 -1.53 19.96
N CYS A 227 -16.08 -0.72 19.34
CA CYS A 227 -17.30 -1.25 18.71
C CYS A 227 -17.00 -2.17 17.51
N LYS A 228 -15.92 -1.86 16.75
CA LYS A 228 -15.55 -2.60 15.54
C LYS A 228 -14.73 -3.86 15.80
N TRP A 229 -13.86 -3.84 16.79
CA TRP A 229 -12.92 -4.92 17.14
C TRP A 229 -13.34 -5.73 18.38
N GLY A 230 -14.32 -5.26 19.16
CA GLY A 230 -14.77 -5.95 20.38
C GLY A 230 -13.64 -6.09 21.41
N SER A 231 -13.46 -7.31 21.93
CA SER A 231 -12.43 -7.64 22.93
C SER A 231 -10.99 -7.49 22.41
N ASP A 232 -10.79 -7.56 21.10
CA ASP A 232 -9.46 -7.55 20.50
C ASP A 232 -8.79 -6.17 20.59
N PHE A 233 -9.57 -5.09 20.76
CA PHE A 233 -9.05 -3.74 20.92
C PHE A 233 -9.01 -3.28 22.40
N GLN A 234 -7.82 -2.88 22.86
CA GLN A 234 -7.57 -2.35 24.20
C GLN A 234 -7.08 -0.89 24.11
N ALA A 235 -7.96 0.06 24.42
CA ALA A 235 -7.70 1.50 24.27
C ALA A 235 -6.51 2.03 25.08
N SER A 236 -6.16 1.37 26.19
CA SER A 236 -4.98 1.70 27.00
C SER A 236 -3.66 1.38 26.30
N GLN A 237 -3.66 0.39 25.39
CA GLN A 237 -2.46 -0.17 24.76
C GLN A 237 -2.43 -0.04 23.25
N MET A 238 -3.53 0.40 22.63
CA MET A 238 -3.69 0.39 21.17
C MET A 238 -4.24 1.72 20.65
N ILE A 239 -3.89 2.03 19.42
CA ILE A 239 -4.41 3.14 18.62
C ILE A 239 -5.05 2.54 17.38
N CYS A 240 -6.19 3.08 16.97
CA CYS A 240 -6.75 2.80 15.65
C CYS A 240 -6.56 3.97 14.71
N ALA A 241 -6.30 3.67 13.44
CA ALA A 241 -6.35 4.65 12.39
C ALA A 241 -6.98 4.10 11.12
N HIS A 242 -7.60 4.99 10.36
CA HIS A 242 -8.21 4.71 9.07
C HIS A 242 -8.14 5.95 8.19
N GLY A 243 -7.98 5.76 6.89
CA GLY A 243 -7.90 6.83 5.91
C GLY A 243 -8.01 6.27 4.50
N ASP A 244 -7.66 7.07 3.50
CA ASP A 244 -7.67 6.64 2.10
C ASP A 244 -6.66 5.51 1.85
N GLY A 245 -5.57 5.49 2.62
CA GLY A 245 -4.56 4.44 2.59
C GLY A 245 -4.29 3.86 3.98
N GLY A 246 -3.53 2.77 4.04
CA GLY A 246 -3.21 2.11 5.30
C GLY A 246 -2.25 0.92 5.16
N SER A 247 -1.82 0.42 6.31
CA SER A 247 -0.91 -0.72 6.42
C SER A 247 -1.55 -2.02 5.97
N CYS A 248 -0.73 -2.94 5.45
CA CYS A 248 -1.14 -4.28 5.05
C CYS A 248 -0.11 -5.32 5.53
N ILE A 249 -0.25 -6.58 5.09
CA ILE A 249 0.68 -7.67 5.42
C ILE A 249 2.09 -7.31 4.94
N GLY A 250 3.06 -7.38 5.84
CA GLY A 250 4.45 -7.00 5.61
C GLY A 250 4.81 -5.61 6.14
N ASP A 251 3.82 -4.73 6.40
CA ASP A 251 4.04 -3.44 7.06
C ASP A 251 4.08 -3.57 8.60
N SER A 252 3.77 -4.74 9.14
CA SER A 252 3.85 -5.09 10.56
C SER A 252 5.16 -4.59 11.18
N GLY A 253 5.08 -3.99 12.36
CA GLY A 253 6.24 -3.45 13.07
C GLY A 253 6.69 -2.07 12.60
N GLY A 254 6.23 -1.58 11.44
CA GLY A 254 6.48 -0.22 10.97
C GLY A 254 5.78 0.84 11.82
N PRO A 255 6.22 2.11 11.78
CA PRO A 255 5.68 3.16 12.63
C PRO A 255 4.38 3.76 12.09
N LEU A 256 3.47 4.11 13.00
CA LEU A 256 2.46 5.14 12.79
C LEU A 256 3.09 6.48 13.22
N VAL A 257 3.26 7.40 12.28
CA VAL A 257 3.94 8.68 12.51
C VAL A 257 2.94 9.82 12.45
N CYS A 258 2.85 10.59 13.52
CA CYS A 258 2.03 11.79 13.60
C CYS A 258 2.96 12.99 13.81
N GLY A 259 2.99 13.91 12.85
CA GLY A 259 4.06 14.91 12.78
C GLY A 259 5.42 14.25 12.59
N ASN A 260 6.36 14.51 13.51
CA ASN A 260 7.71 13.93 13.49
C ASN A 260 7.92 12.86 14.59
N THR A 261 6.83 12.28 15.10
CA THR A 261 6.86 11.37 16.24
C THR A 261 6.24 10.03 15.88
N ALA A 262 6.93 8.94 16.15
CA ALA A 262 6.37 7.60 16.05
C ALA A 262 5.49 7.33 17.27
N VAL A 263 4.17 7.31 17.09
CA VAL A 263 3.19 7.15 18.16
C VAL A 263 2.65 5.74 18.30
N GLY A 264 2.81 4.93 17.24
CA GLY A 264 2.32 3.55 17.22
C GLY A 264 3.23 2.62 16.43
N VAL A 265 3.08 1.31 16.68
CA VAL A 265 3.73 0.22 15.96
C VAL A 265 2.65 -0.58 15.24
N THR A 266 2.75 -0.76 13.94
CA THR A 266 1.79 -1.52 13.14
C THR A 266 1.66 -2.94 13.68
N SER A 267 0.46 -3.32 14.13
CA SER A 267 0.20 -4.61 14.78
C SER A 267 -0.70 -5.49 13.92
N PHE A 268 -1.96 -5.14 13.72
CA PHE A 268 -2.88 -5.97 12.94
C PHE A 268 -3.88 -5.17 12.12
N VAL A 269 -4.38 -5.82 11.09
CA VAL A 269 -5.36 -5.33 10.12
C VAL A 269 -6.50 -6.34 9.96
N ASP A 270 -7.59 -5.96 9.34
CA ASP A 270 -8.67 -6.91 9.03
C ASP A 270 -8.19 -7.97 8.03
N ILE A 271 -8.41 -9.25 8.36
CA ILE A 271 -8.07 -10.38 7.49
C ILE A 271 -8.90 -10.41 6.18
N LYS A 272 -10.03 -9.71 6.14
CA LYS A 272 -10.87 -9.60 4.95
C LYS A 272 -10.39 -8.54 3.98
N GLY A 273 -9.68 -7.53 4.46
CA GLY A 273 -9.14 -6.44 3.64
C GLY A 273 -8.30 -5.49 4.46
N CYS A 274 -7.04 -5.29 4.06
CA CYS A 274 -6.21 -4.24 4.65
C CYS A 274 -6.89 -2.88 4.45
N ASN A 275 -6.84 -2.01 5.44
CA ASN A 275 -7.51 -0.70 5.41
C ASN A 275 -9.04 -0.77 5.25
N SER A 276 -9.67 -1.78 5.86
CA SER A 276 -11.13 -1.92 5.86
C SER A 276 -11.80 -0.79 6.67
N PRO A 277 -12.84 -0.13 6.15
CA PRO A 277 -13.61 0.85 6.93
C PRO A 277 -14.42 0.19 8.04
N GLU A 278 -14.69 -1.12 7.92
CA GLU A 278 -15.40 -1.88 8.94
C GLU A 278 -14.51 -2.24 10.12
N ARG A 279 -13.23 -2.53 9.86
CA ARG A 279 -12.21 -2.86 10.87
C ARG A 279 -10.92 -2.08 10.57
N PRO A 280 -10.77 -0.86 11.12
CA PRO A 280 -9.61 0.00 10.90
C PRO A 280 -8.34 -0.64 11.42
N ASN A 281 -7.19 -0.23 10.85
CA ASN A 281 -5.90 -0.75 11.24
C ASN A 281 -5.57 -0.42 12.70
N VAL A 282 -4.95 -1.37 13.39
CA VAL A 282 -4.60 -1.28 14.82
C VAL A 282 -3.09 -1.24 14.99
N TYR A 283 -2.66 -0.34 15.85
CA TYR A 283 -1.26 -0.06 16.18
C TYR A 283 -1.06 -0.19 17.68
N THR A 284 0.04 -0.78 18.11
CA THR A 284 0.44 -0.77 19.51
C THR A 284 0.83 0.65 19.93
N LYS A 285 0.21 1.19 20.99
CA LYS A 285 0.40 2.57 21.46
C LYS A 285 1.75 2.72 22.16
N ILE A 286 2.71 3.42 21.56
CA ILE A 286 4.08 3.53 22.10
C ILE A 286 4.09 4.20 23.48
N SER A 287 3.28 5.24 23.71
CA SER A 287 3.26 5.95 24.99
C SER A 287 2.94 5.04 26.19
N ALA A 288 2.17 3.97 25.98
CA ALA A 288 1.86 2.99 27.02
C ALA A 288 3.07 2.11 27.43
N TYR A 289 4.10 2.07 26.58
CA TYR A 289 5.28 1.20 26.77
C TYR A 289 6.57 1.97 26.99
N LEU A 290 6.54 3.28 27.09
CA LEU A 290 7.74 4.11 27.33
C LEU A 290 8.50 3.71 28.60
N PRO A 291 7.84 3.43 29.74
CA PRO A 291 8.57 2.99 30.94
C PRO A 291 9.37 1.71 30.71
N TRP A 292 8.78 0.73 30.00
CA TRP A 292 9.46 -0.52 29.63
C TRP A 292 10.59 -0.28 28.63
N ILE A 293 10.36 0.51 27.59
CA ILE A 293 11.39 0.87 26.58
C ILE A 293 12.59 1.52 27.28
N HIS A 294 12.34 2.53 28.10
CA HIS A 294 13.40 3.25 28.82
C HIS A 294 14.15 2.36 29.82
N GLN A 295 13.44 1.45 30.49
CA GLN A 295 14.07 0.48 31.41
C GLN A 295 15.04 -0.44 30.64
N ILE A 296 14.62 -1.00 29.50
CA ILE A 296 15.48 -1.88 28.70
C ILE A 296 16.70 -1.15 28.18
N ILE A 297 16.54 0.05 27.61
CA ILE A 297 17.66 0.84 27.07
C ILE A 297 18.65 1.23 28.17
N ARG A 298 18.16 1.57 29.37
CA ARG A 298 19.04 1.90 30.52
C ARG A 298 19.81 0.71 31.05
N ASN A 299 19.19 -0.46 31.14
CA ASN A 299 19.81 -1.66 31.68
C ASN A 299 20.85 -2.30 30.79
N ILE A 300 20.89 -1.91 29.53
CA ILE A 300 21.77 -2.49 28.52
C ILE A 300 22.98 -1.58 28.22
N LYS A 301 22.91 -0.32 28.63
CA LYS A 301 24.07 0.59 28.62
C LYS A 301 25.02 0.23 29.73
#